data_13ea517456856b5ffdaea4727dc1e05a
#
_entry.id   13ea517456856b5ffdaea4727dc1e05a
#
_cell.length_a   1.000
_cell.length_b   1.000
_cell.length_c   1.000
_cell.angle_alpha   90.00
_cell.angle_beta   90.00
_cell.angle_gamma   90.00
#
_symmetry.space_group_name_H-M   'P 1'
#
loop_
_entity.id
_entity.type
_entity.pdbx_description
1 polymer ?
#
loop_
_entity_poly.entity_id
_entity_poly.type
_entity_poly.pdbx_seq_one_letter_code
_entity_poly.pdbx_strand_id
1 'polypeptide(L)'
;MSTKFYVIAVWTLLSFVVKVNAQDKVECWDRFELSFKQVTKGNPFDTRLSATFVCGKEKKTVEGFYDGENTYRIRFMPAVAGEWRYVTSSSIGAMNGRKGTFTVIPAGKDNHGMVYWWTENIILNMRTVPVIIRWVRRPMHGHI
;
A
#
# COMPACT_ATOMS: atom_id res chain seq x y z
N MET A 1 -49.36 17.47 -39.09
CA MET A 1 -47.89 17.38 -39.01
C MET A 1 -47.49 17.29 -37.54
N SER A 2 -47.13 16.11 -37.07
CA SER A 2 -46.82 15.87 -35.66
C SER A 2 -45.31 15.79 -35.51
N THR A 3 -44.71 16.82 -34.92
CA THR A 3 -43.28 16.89 -34.68
C THR A 3 -42.98 16.18 -33.37
N LYS A 4 -42.50 14.94 -33.45
CA LYS A 4 -42.03 14.19 -32.29
C LYS A 4 -40.69 14.74 -31.86
N PHE A 5 -40.68 15.49 -30.78
CA PHE A 5 -39.45 15.87 -30.08
C PHE A 5 -38.89 14.63 -29.37
N TYR A 6 -37.83 14.07 -29.91
CA TYR A 6 -37.02 13.10 -29.21
C TYR A 6 -36.16 13.83 -28.18
N VAL A 7 -36.64 13.85 -26.95
CA VAL A 7 -35.80 14.23 -25.80
C VAL A 7 -34.82 13.10 -25.59
N ILE A 8 -33.65 13.25 -26.18
CA ILE A 8 -32.51 12.38 -25.86
C ILE A 8 -32.07 12.83 -24.49
N ALA A 9 -32.55 12.13 -23.47
CA ALA A 9 -31.97 12.19 -22.11
C ALA A 9 -30.60 11.62 -22.19
N VAL A 10 -29.61 12.46 -22.43
CA VAL A 10 -28.19 12.12 -22.21
C VAL A 10 -28.02 12.00 -20.71
N TRP A 11 -28.15 10.79 -20.21
CA TRP A 11 -27.69 10.41 -18.91
C TRP A 11 -26.15 10.47 -18.94
N THR A 12 -25.62 11.63 -18.69
CA THR A 12 -24.24 11.77 -18.29
C THR A 12 -24.11 11.06 -16.98
N LEU A 13 -23.72 9.78 -17.07
CA LEU A 13 -23.15 9.05 -15.96
C LEU A 13 -21.92 9.86 -15.54
N LEU A 14 -22.12 10.69 -14.53
CA LEU A 14 -21.04 11.37 -13.83
C LEU A 14 -20.28 10.27 -13.08
N SER A 15 -19.42 9.58 -13.83
CA SER A 15 -18.45 8.64 -13.26
C SER A 15 -17.59 9.46 -12.33
N PHE A 16 -17.86 9.35 -11.04
CA PHE A 16 -17.00 9.89 -9.99
C PHE A 16 -15.67 9.16 -10.10
N VAL A 17 -14.78 9.71 -10.90
CA VAL A 17 -13.43 9.18 -11.06
C VAL A 17 -12.70 9.46 -9.75
N VAL A 18 -12.74 8.50 -8.84
CA VAL A 18 -11.86 8.51 -7.69
C VAL A 18 -10.45 8.44 -8.25
N LYS A 19 -9.71 9.53 -8.14
CA LYS A 19 -8.31 9.57 -8.54
C LYS A 19 -7.54 8.66 -7.60
N VAL A 20 -7.14 7.50 -8.09
CA VAL A 20 -6.17 6.64 -7.42
C VAL A 20 -4.80 7.14 -7.86
N ASN A 21 -4.11 7.83 -6.97
CA ASN A 21 -2.71 8.17 -7.19
C ASN A 21 -1.90 6.95 -6.77
N ALA A 22 -1.41 6.20 -7.74
CA ALA A 22 -0.49 5.09 -7.54
C ALA A 22 0.81 5.36 -8.30
N GLN A 23 1.91 4.94 -7.75
CA GLN A 23 3.19 4.95 -8.45
C GLN A 23 3.21 3.79 -9.45
N ASP A 24 3.51 4.08 -10.72
CA ASP A 24 3.55 3.04 -11.76
C ASP A 24 4.79 2.13 -11.63
N LYS A 25 5.84 2.60 -10.95
CA LYS A 25 7.13 1.91 -10.80
C LYS A 25 7.72 2.13 -9.41
N VAL A 26 8.13 1.04 -8.75
CA VAL A 26 8.64 1.02 -7.37
C VAL A 26 9.81 0.05 -7.30
N GLU A 27 10.80 0.29 -6.45
CA GLU A 27 11.85 -0.68 -6.16
C GLU A 27 11.40 -1.75 -5.17
N CYS A 28 12.02 -2.94 -5.22
CA CYS A 28 11.89 -3.90 -4.13
C CYS A 28 12.25 -3.22 -2.81
N TRP A 29 11.47 -3.46 -1.75
CA TRP A 29 11.65 -2.91 -0.41
C TRP A 29 11.35 -1.41 -0.27
N ASP A 30 10.93 -0.74 -1.35
CA ASP A 30 10.40 0.61 -1.28
C ASP A 30 8.89 0.61 -1.07
N ARG A 31 8.33 1.76 -0.75
CA ARG A 31 6.93 1.93 -0.40
C ARG A 31 6.07 2.19 -1.65
N PHE A 32 5.20 1.25 -1.97
CA PHE A 32 4.07 1.50 -2.85
C PHE A 32 2.87 2.02 -2.05
N GLU A 33 2.24 3.09 -2.48
CA GLU A 33 1.11 3.70 -1.79
C GLU A 33 -0.09 3.90 -2.71
N LEU A 34 -1.26 3.47 -2.25
CA LEU A 34 -2.56 3.80 -2.82
C LEU A 34 -3.21 4.87 -1.95
N SER A 35 -3.70 5.93 -2.56
CA SER A 35 -4.38 7.01 -1.87
C SER A 35 -5.78 7.23 -2.46
N PHE A 36 -6.79 7.30 -1.58
CA PHE A 36 -8.18 7.53 -1.95
C PHE A 36 -8.71 8.73 -1.17
N LYS A 37 -9.26 9.71 -1.87
CA LYS A 37 -9.91 10.85 -1.25
C LYS A 37 -11.42 10.61 -1.23
N GLN A 38 -11.97 10.36 -0.03
CA GLN A 38 -13.37 9.99 0.13
C GLN A 38 -13.96 10.51 1.45
N VAL A 39 -15.04 11.26 1.33
CA VAL A 39 -15.80 11.70 2.51
C VAL A 39 -16.61 10.53 3.04
N THR A 40 -16.56 10.30 4.35
CA THR A 40 -17.31 9.26 5.04
C THR A 40 -18.36 9.89 5.95
N LYS A 41 -19.55 9.29 5.98
CA LYS A 41 -20.56 9.64 6.97
C LYS A 41 -20.29 8.85 8.26
N GLY A 42 -20.04 9.54 9.35
CA GLY A 42 -19.71 8.95 10.64
C GLY A 42 -18.21 8.95 10.93
N ASN A 43 -17.77 8.05 11.82
CA ASN A 43 -16.38 7.97 12.21
C ASN A 43 -15.51 7.35 11.06
N PRO A 44 -14.54 8.08 10.50
CA PRO A 44 -13.74 7.59 9.39
C PRO A 44 -12.84 6.40 9.76
N PHE A 45 -12.50 6.23 11.05
CA PHE A 45 -11.69 5.10 11.53
C PHE A 45 -12.44 3.76 11.52
N ASP A 46 -13.76 3.77 11.46
CA ASP A 46 -14.59 2.56 11.37
C ASP A 46 -14.65 2.00 9.93
N THR A 47 -14.10 2.74 8.98
CA THR A 47 -14.06 2.33 7.56
C THR A 47 -13.07 1.21 7.36
N ARG A 48 -13.55 0.04 6.93
CA ARG A 48 -12.67 -1.05 6.51
C ARG A 48 -12.16 -0.80 5.10
N LEU A 49 -10.86 -0.84 4.95
CA LEU A 49 -10.16 -0.75 3.67
C LEU A 49 -9.00 -1.73 3.67
N SER A 50 -8.88 -2.51 2.61
CA SER A 50 -7.75 -3.41 2.40
C SER A 50 -7.44 -3.51 0.91
N ALA A 51 -6.26 -4.01 0.56
CA ALA A 51 -5.93 -4.41 -0.80
C ALA A 51 -5.20 -5.73 -0.80
N THR A 52 -5.53 -6.56 -1.79
CA THR A 52 -4.81 -7.80 -2.06
C THR A 52 -3.90 -7.57 -3.24
N PHE A 53 -2.62 -7.79 -3.03
CA PHE A 53 -1.54 -7.67 -4.01
C PHE A 53 -1.11 -9.06 -4.46
N VAL A 54 -0.90 -9.25 -5.78
CA VAL A 54 -0.52 -10.54 -6.37
C VAL A 54 0.57 -10.34 -7.42
N CYS A 55 1.64 -11.14 -7.31
CA CYS A 55 2.71 -11.25 -8.30
C CYS A 55 3.12 -12.73 -8.44
N GLY A 56 2.78 -13.36 -9.56
CA GLY A 56 3.00 -14.79 -9.74
C GLY A 56 2.32 -15.63 -8.67
N LYS A 57 3.13 -16.31 -7.82
CA LYS A 57 2.65 -17.12 -6.69
C LYS A 57 2.53 -16.32 -5.39
N GLU A 58 3.13 -15.13 -5.33
CA GLU A 58 3.08 -14.27 -4.15
C GLU A 58 1.71 -13.58 -4.05
N LYS A 59 1.11 -13.67 -2.87
CA LYS A 59 -0.15 -13.01 -2.55
C LYS A 59 -0.06 -12.41 -1.14
N LYS A 60 -0.33 -11.11 -1.04
CA LYS A 60 -0.34 -10.37 0.22
C LYS A 60 -1.59 -9.52 0.32
N THR A 61 -2.24 -9.56 1.48
CA THR A 61 -3.35 -8.65 1.80
C THR A 61 -2.87 -7.66 2.85
N VAL A 62 -3.10 -6.38 2.61
CA VAL A 62 -2.66 -5.28 3.47
C VAL A 62 -3.86 -4.42 3.81
N GLU A 63 -3.99 -4.06 5.08
CA GLU A 63 -5.02 -3.16 5.54
C GLU A 63 -4.63 -1.71 5.28
N GLY A 64 -5.63 -0.91 4.93
CA GLY A 64 -5.51 0.53 4.80
C GLY A 64 -5.86 1.25 6.09
N PHE A 65 -5.61 2.53 6.14
CA PHE A 65 -5.88 3.39 7.27
C PHE A 65 -6.36 4.76 6.83
N TYR A 66 -7.00 5.46 7.74
CA TYR A 66 -7.38 6.86 7.55
C TYR A 66 -6.22 7.77 7.92
N ASP A 67 -5.82 8.65 6.99
CA ASP A 67 -4.66 9.54 7.11
C ASP A 67 -5.06 11.02 7.36
N GLY A 68 -6.32 11.28 7.70
CA GLY A 68 -6.84 12.63 7.85
C GLY A 68 -7.37 13.23 6.55
N GLU A 69 -8.03 14.39 6.62
CA GLU A 69 -8.53 15.18 5.49
C GLU A 69 -9.31 14.37 4.44
N ASN A 70 -10.16 13.44 4.89
CA ASN A 70 -10.91 12.52 4.04
C ASN A 70 -10.04 11.65 3.15
N THR A 71 -8.81 11.36 3.56
CA THR A 71 -7.85 10.57 2.82
C THR A 71 -7.65 9.21 3.48
N TYR A 72 -7.78 8.16 2.69
CA TYR A 72 -7.50 6.79 3.08
C TYR A 72 -6.29 6.28 2.31
N ARG A 73 -5.38 5.56 2.97
CA ARG A 73 -4.16 5.05 2.35
C ARG A 73 -3.97 3.56 2.59
N ILE A 74 -3.35 2.91 1.62
CA ILE A 74 -2.82 1.56 1.74
C ILE A 74 -1.34 1.64 1.38
N ARG A 75 -0.48 1.17 2.28
CA ARG A 75 0.97 1.12 2.07
C ARG A 75 1.43 -0.32 1.97
N PHE A 76 2.12 -0.62 0.89
CA PHE A 76 2.65 -1.95 0.62
C PHE A 76 4.13 -1.86 0.26
N MET A 77 4.92 -2.80 0.77
CA MET A 77 6.34 -2.90 0.49
C MET A 77 6.61 -4.24 -0.20
N PRO A 78 6.76 -4.24 -1.55
CA PRO A 78 6.99 -5.46 -2.32
C PRO A 78 8.39 -6.01 -2.09
N ALA A 79 8.49 -7.32 -1.88
CA ALA A 79 9.76 -8.01 -1.67
C ALA A 79 10.31 -8.67 -2.94
N VAL A 80 9.50 -8.76 -3.99
CA VAL A 80 9.82 -9.48 -5.23
C VAL A 80 9.64 -8.55 -6.42
N ALA A 81 10.63 -8.50 -7.30
CA ALA A 81 10.55 -7.77 -8.55
C ALA A 81 9.58 -8.45 -9.53
N GLY A 82 8.87 -7.67 -10.31
CA GLY A 82 7.91 -8.15 -11.30
C GLY A 82 6.68 -7.26 -11.41
N GLU A 83 5.72 -7.70 -12.21
CA GLU A 83 4.44 -7.03 -12.36
C GLU A 83 3.49 -7.43 -11.23
N TRP A 84 3.09 -6.49 -10.43
CA TRP A 84 2.13 -6.66 -9.36
C TRP A 84 0.76 -6.15 -9.78
N ARG A 85 -0.26 -6.89 -9.38
CA ARG A 85 -1.67 -6.50 -9.55
C ARG A 85 -2.29 -6.36 -8.19
N TYR A 86 -3.22 -5.40 -8.05
CA TYR A 86 -3.96 -5.25 -6.82
C TYR A 86 -5.46 -5.15 -7.04
N VAL A 87 -6.20 -5.53 -6.01
CA VAL A 87 -7.65 -5.34 -5.92
C VAL A 87 -7.96 -4.85 -4.52
N THR A 88 -8.71 -3.75 -4.42
CA THR A 88 -9.13 -3.22 -3.12
C THR A 88 -10.45 -3.81 -2.66
N SER A 89 -10.62 -3.91 -1.35
CA SER A 89 -11.86 -4.25 -0.67
C SER A 89 -12.17 -3.18 0.39
N SER A 90 -13.37 -2.64 0.38
CA SER A 90 -13.75 -1.58 1.31
C SER A 90 -15.24 -1.63 1.63
N SER A 91 -15.61 -1.16 2.83
CA SER A 91 -16.99 -0.90 3.21
C SER A 91 -17.61 0.28 2.43
N ILE A 92 -16.78 1.13 1.83
CA ILE A 92 -17.21 2.25 1.00
C ILE A 92 -17.11 1.85 -0.48
N GLY A 93 -18.24 1.84 -1.19
CA GLY A 93 -18.32 1.40 -2.60
C GLY A 93 -17.34 2.14 -3.53
N ALA A 94 -17.07 3.43 -3.29
CA ALA A 94 -16.15 4.22 -4.10
C ALA A 94 -14.69 3.70 -4.05
N MET A 95 -14.29 3.05 -2.96
CA MET A 95 -12.96 2.47 -2.75
C MET A 95 -12.94 0.95 -2.95
N ASN A 96 -14.10 0.32 -3.05
CA ASN A 96 -14.22 -1.12 -3.21
C ASN A 96 -14.00 -1.57 -4.65
N GLY A 97 -13.33 -2.70 -4.86
CA GLY A 97 -13.13 -3.33 -6.16
C GLY A 97 -12.23 -2.54 -7.13
N ARG A 98 -11.44 -1.58 -6.64
CA ARG A 98 -10.48 -0.87 -7.48
C ARG A 98 -9.32 -1.80 -7.81
N LYS A 99 -8.98 -1.84 -9.10
CA LYS A 99 -7.92 -2.70 -9.64
C LYS A 99 -6.85 -1.83 -10.30
N GLY A 100 -5.62 -2.29 -10.24
CA GLY A 100 -4.52 -1.68 -10.97
C GLY A 100 -3.31 -2.60 -10.99
N THR A 101 -2.30 -2.17 -11.72
CA THR A 101 -1.01 -2.85 -11.85
C THR A 101 0.11 -1.84 -11.60
N PHE A 102 1.25 -2.32 -11.15
CA PHE A 102 2.48 -1.56 -11.05
C PHE A 102 3.67 -2.50 -11.20
N THR A 103 4.79 -1.95 -11.61
CA THR A 103 6.03 -2.72 -11.82
C THR A 103 6.98 -2.53 -10.67
N VAL A 104 7.46 -3.63 -10.11
CA VAL A 104 8.51 -3.63 -9.10
C VAL A 104 9.84 -3.99 -9.75
N ILE A 105 10.81 -3.10 -9.65
CA ILE A 105 12.17 -3.30 -10.14
C ILE A 105 13.07 -3.80 -8.99
N PRO A 106 14.21 -4.44 -9.30
CA PRO A 106 15.19 -4.79 -8.28
C PRO A 106 15.65 -3.57 -7.48
N ALA A 107 15.99 -3.80 -6.21
CA ALA A 107 16.51 -2.75 -5.33
C ALA A 107 17.82 -2.17 -5.87
N GLY A 108 17.95 -0.86 -5.84
CA GLY A 108 19.17 -0.13 -6.17
C GLY A 108 20.25 -0.29 -5.09
N LYS A 109 21.44 0.30 -5.34
CA LYS A 109 22.59 0.19 -4.43
C LYS A 109 22.34 0.78 -3.04
N ASP A 110 21.53 1.82 -2.96
CA ASP A 110 21.24 2.54 -1.72
C ASP A 110 20.02 1.98 -0.98
N ASN A 111 19.33 1.02 -1.58
CA ASN A 111 18.17 0.36 -1.00
C ASN A 111 18.59 -0.98 -0.37
N HIS A 112 18.85 -0.94 0.91
CA HIS A 112 19.39 -2.09 1.67
C HIS A 112 18.31 -3.10 2.10
N GLY A 113 17.07 -2.86 1.72
CA GLY A 113 15.96 -3.78 2.01
C GLY A 113 15.48 -3.74 3.44
N MET A 114 14.71 -4.76 3.80
CA MET A 114 14.10 -4.87 5.12
C MET A 114 15.14 -5.19 6.20
N VAL A 115 15.06 -4.47 7.31
CA VAL A 115 15.84 -4.79 8.52
C VAL A 115 15.21 -6.01 9.18
N TYR A 116 16.01 -7.02 9.47
CA TYR A 116 15.58 -8.18 10.24
C TYR A 116 16.56 -8.46 11.40
N TRP A 117 16.07 -9.09 12.44
CA TRP A 117 16.83 -9.40 13.66
C TRP A 117 16.81 -10.91 13.92
N TRP A 118 17.91 -11.42 14.42
CA TRP A 118 18.04 -12.81 14.84
C TRP A 118 17.97 -12.90 16.36
N THR A 119 17.30 -13.91 16.87
CA THR A 119 16.91 -14.03 18.27
C THR A 119 18.04 -14.30 19.25
N GLU A 120 19.22 -14.73 18.81
CA GLU A 120 20.31 -15.11 19.73
C GLU A 120 21.28 -13.99 20.11
N ASN A 121 21.34 -12.94 19.30
CA ASN A 121 22.05 -11.70 19.61
C ASN A 121 21.32 -10.60 18.86
N ILE A 122 21.02 -9.48 19.48
CA ILE A 122 20.36 -8.36 18.80
C ILE A 122 21.29 -7.81 17.72
N ILE A 123 21.31 -8.45 16.57
CA ILE A 123 22.05 -8.04 15.39
C ILE A 123 21.00 -7.53 14.40
N LEU A 124 20.96 -6.23 14.20
CA LEU A 124 20.21 -5.63 13.10
C LEU A 124 21.01 -5.86 11.83
N ASN A 125 20.50 -6.69 10.93
CA ASN A 125 21.13 -6.95 9.65
C ASN A 125 20.22 -6.45 8.52
N MET A 126 20.79 -5.67 7.63
CA MET A 126 20.14 -5.30 6.38
C MET A 126 20.48 -6.34 5.31
N ARG A 127 19.52 -6.70 4.49
CA ARG A 127 19.63 -7.85 3.57
C ARG A 127 20.76 -7.75 2.55
N THR A 128 21.25 -6.55 2.26
CA THR A 128 22.27 -6.28 1.23
C THR A 128 23.58 -5.74 1.78
N VAL A 129 23.60 -5.31 3.03
CA VAL A 129 24.83 -4.82 3.70
C VAL A 129 24.94 -5.49 5.06
N PRO A 130 26.02 -6.22 5.34
CA PRO A 130 26.27 -6.76 6.66
C PRO A 130 26.73 -5.65 7.61
N VAL A 131 25.84 -4.76 7.99
CA VAL A 131 26.11 -3.82 9.08
C VAL A 131 25.77 -4.53 10.38
N ILE A 132 26.79 -5.05 11.02
CA ILE A 132 26.64 -5.69 12.34
C ILE A 132 26.73 -4.59 13.39
N ILE A 133 25.58 -4.12 13.86
CA ILE A 133 25.54 -3.28 15.07
C ILE A 133 25.50 -4.24 16.27
N ARG A 134 26.67 -4.58 16.78
CA ARG A 134 26.79 -5.41 17.99
C ARG A 134 26.57 -4.54 19.22
N TRP A 135 25.39 -4.61 19.80
CA TRP A 135 25.16 -4.08 21.15
C TRP A 135 25.77 -5.03 22.17
N VAL A 136 27.01 -4.73 22.62
CA VAL A 136 27.61 -5.45 23.75
C VAL A 136 26.92 -4.94 25.01
N ARG A 137 26.05 -5.77 25.62
CA ARG A 137 25.66 -5.57 27.00
C ARG A 137 26.93 -5.65 27.84
N ARG A 138 27.33 -4.51 28.41
CA ARG A 138 28.30 -4.56 29.51
C ARG A 138 27.65 -5.33 30.67
N PRO A 139 28.26 -6.40 31.19
CA PRO A 139 27.76 -7.00 32.41
C PRO A 139 27.88 -5.95 33.51
N MET A 140 26.75 -5.64 34.17
CA MET A 140 26.81 -4.87 35.42
C MET A 140 27.52 -5.72 36.43
N HIS A 141 28.77 -5.42 36.68
CA HIS A 141 29.46 -5.92 37.87
C HIS A 141 28.83 -5.21 39.06
N GLY A 142 27.97 -5.93 39.77
CA GLY A 142 27.51 -5.49 41.09
C GLY A 142 28.72 -5.44 41.99
N HIS A 143 29.04 -4.26 42.49
CA HIS A 143 29.88 -4.11 43.67
C HIS A 143 29.01 -4.44 44.88
N ILE A 144 29.40 -5.48 45.59
CA ILE A 144 29.00 -5.78 46.97
C ILE A 144 29.68 -4.77 47.87
#